data_f6703b54c2f8117340ac5a69b0a17360
#
_entry.id   f6703b54c2f8117340ac5a69b0a17360
#
_cell.length_a   1.000
_cell.length_b   1.000
_cell.length_c   1.000
_cell.angle_alpha   90.00
_cell.angle_beta   90.00
_cell.angle_gamma   90.00
#
_symmetry.space_group_name_H-M   'P 1'
#
loop_
_entity.id
_entity.type
_entity.pdbx_description
1 polymer ?
#
loop_
_entity_poly.entity_id
_entity_poly.type
_entity_poly.pdbx_seq_one_letter_code
_entity_poly.pdbx_strand_id
1 'polypeptide(L)'
;TSRDALRLVRDTQGLTPEQEAELSAVSQQFLDYRTAKTAEDHQRVAEVRAMMDSYRDRATIFLGGPDMITADMVDFIKSDLIIFGSGILLFIIATLLLIFRKLRWVVLPLATCTLCLITILGFLSWIDWRLTVISSNFVSLLLIITLALCIHLIVRYRELQAQQPETDQKQLVTQTVVSMAKPCLYTVLTTIVAFTSLVVSNIRPVIDFGWMMTMGITLALIMSFVVIPAGMMLFGKGTTADSRDNSAVFTTKFAWFTQHYGSLVLLIAAGLTALSAYGISQLEVENRFIDYFRSDTEIYQGMEII
;
A
#
# COMPACT_ATOMS: atom_id res chain seq x y z
N THR A 1 4.93 -34.72 1.55
CA THR A 1 6.40 -34.50 1.53
C THR A 1 6.95 -34.43 2.94
N SER A 2 8.27 -34.62 3.14
CA SER A 2 8.91 -34.49 4.47
C SER A 2 8.64 -33.15 5.15
N ARG A 3 8.57 -32.08 4.36
CA ARG A 3 8.22 -30.73 4.81
C ARG A 3 6.82 -30.64 5.43
N ASP A 4 5.83 -31.26 4.83
CA ASP A 4 4.45 -31.21 5.32
C ASP A 4 4.30 -32.06 6.59
N ALA A 5 5.01 -33.19 6.68
CA ALA A 5 5.09 -34.00 7.87
C ALA A 5 5.75 -33.24 9.04
N LEU A 6 6.88 -32.56 8.81
CA LEU A 6 7.53 -31.76 9.84
C LEU A 6 6.70 -30.54 10.28
N ARG A 7 5.95 -29.93 9.37
CA ARG A 7 5.01 -28.85 9.73
C ARG A 7 3.87 -29.36 10.62
N LEU A 8 3.33 -30.53 10.30
CA LEU A 8 2.27 -31.14 11.10
C LEU A 8 2.78 -31.47 12.52
N VAL A 9 4.01 -31.96 12.65
CA VAL A 9 4.65 -32.22 13.95
C VAL A 9 4.86 -30.92 14.73
N ARG A 10 5.33 -29.85 14.06
CA ARG A 10 5.47 -28.52 14.66
C ARG A 10 4.16 -28.02 15.26
N ASP A 11 3.06 -28.17 14.52
CA ASP A 11 1.75 -27.64 14.89
C ASP A 11 1.06 -28.47 15.99
N THR A 12 1.50 -29.71 16.22
CA THR A 12 0.90 -30.64 17.20
C THR A 12 1.73 -30.87 18.45
N GLN A 13 3.06 -30.94 18.37
CA GLN A 13 3.91 -31.40 19.47
C GLN A 13 5.13 -30.52 19.75
N GLY A 14 5.40 -29.50 18.93
CA GLY A 14 6.64 -28.76 18.92
C GLY A 14 7.78 -29.55 18.25
N LEU A 15 8.82 -28.84 17.78
CA LEU A 15 9.97 -29.46 17.11
C LEU A 15 11.18 -29.51 18.05
N THR A 16 12.00 -30.56 17.89
CA THR A 16 13.35 -30.56 18.44
C THR A 16 14.27 -29.63 17.63
N PRO A 17 15.39 -29.13 18.20
CA PRO A 17 16.32 -28.27 17.48
C PRO A 17 16.84 -28.88 16.15
N GLU A 18 17.02 -30.18 16.09
CA GLU A 18 17.42 -30.91 14.88
C GLU A 18 16.31 -30.91 13.82
N GLN A 19 15.07 -31.12 14.24
CA GLN A 19 13.89 -31.08 13.36
C GLN A 19 13.61 -29.66 12.84
N GLU A 20 13.89 -28.62 13.64
CA GLU A 20 13.82 -27.24 13.19
C GLU A 20 14.87 -26.93 12.11
N ALA A 21 16.08 -27.41 12.29
CA ALA A 21 17.15 -27.27 11.30
C ALA A 21 16.81 -28.04 10.01
N GLU A 22 16.28 -29.25 10.10
CA GLU A 22 15.82 -30.04 8.95
C GLU A 22 14.66 -29.35 8.23
N LEU A 23 13.66 -28.86 8.96
CA LEU A 23 12.52 -28.13 8.38
C LEU A 23 12.97 -26.85 7.66
N SER A 24 13.93 -26.14 8.21
CA SER A 24 14.49 -24.93 7.58
C SER A 24 15.24 -25.27 6.28
N ALA A 25 16.08 -26.31 6.31
CA ALA A 25 16.84 -26.76 5.14
C ALA A 25 15.91 -27.26 4.01
N VAL A 26 14.93 -28.11 4.34
CA VAL A 26 13.94 -28.62 3.37
C VAL A 26 13.03 -27.49 2.86
N SER A 27 12.71 -26.52 3.71
CA SER A 27 11.92 -25.36 3.30
C SER A 27 12.72 -24.49 2.31
N GLN A 28 14.02 -24.28 2.55
CA GLN A 28 14.88 -23.54 1.64
C GLN A 28 15.01 -24.25 0.29
N GLN A 29 15.30 -25.55 0.28
CA GLN A 29 15.35 -26.36 -0.95
C GLN A 29 14.04 -26.30 -1.74
N PHE A 30 12.90 -26.32 -1.04
CA PHE A 30 11.59 -26.18 -1.69
C PHE A 30 11.40 -24.78 -2.30
N LEU A 31 11.87 -23.74 -1.64
CA LEU A 31 11.80 -22.36 -2.14
C LEU A 31 12.67 -22.19 -3.40
N ASP A 32 13.89 -22.72 -3.36
CA ASP A 32 14.83 -22.69 -4.49
C ASP A 32 14.25 -23.45 -5.69
N TYR A 33 13.74 -24.67 -5.45
CA TYR A 33 13.06 -25.46 -6.48
C TYR A 33 11.85 -24.71 -7.06
N ARG A 34 11.01 -24.14 -6.21
CA ARG A 34 9.83 -23.38 -6.65
C ARG A 34 10.20 -22.14 -7.47
N THR A 35 11.27 -21.46 -7.09
CA THR A 35 11.75 -20.27 -7.83
C THR A 35 12.29 -20.66 -9.20
N ALA A 36 13.11 -21.73 -9.28
CA ALA A 36 13.60 -22.26 -10.53
C ALA A 36 12.45 -22.76 -11.43
N LYS A 37 11.48 -23.46 -10.85
CA LYS A 37 10.30 -23.97 -11.55
C LYS A 37 9.44 -22.84 -12.12
N THR A 38 9.22 -21.78 -11.33
CA THR A 38 8.45 -20.61 -11.81
C THR A 38 9.17 -19.96 -13.01
N ALA A 39 10.50 -19.85 -13.00
CA ALA A 39 11.24 -19.30 -14.13
C ALA A 39 11.15 -20.19 -15.36
N GLU A 40 11.25 -21.51 -15.20
CA GLU A 40 11.08 -22.49 -16.28
C GLU A 40 9.67 -22.43 -16.89
N ASP A 41 8.63 -22.37 -16.05
CA ASP A 41 7.24 -22.29 -16.48
C ASP A 41 6.96 -20.98 -17.25
N HIS A 42 7.55 -19.86 -16.80
CA HIS A 42 7.49 -18.58 -17.53
C HIS A 42 8.10 -18.67 -18.94
N GLN A 43 9.30 -19.29 -19.04
CA GLN A 43 9.94 -19.48 -20.33
C GLN A 43 9.12 -20.38 -21.24
N ARG A 44 8.58 -21.48 -20.71
CA ARG A 44 7.73 -22.42 -21.45
C ARG A 44 6.46 -21.74 -21.98
N VAL A 45 5.79 -20.94 -21.17
CA VAL A 45 4.62 -20.16 -21.57
C VAL A 45 4.99 -19.19 -22.69
N ALA A 46 6.12 -18.50 -22.61
CA ALA A 46 6.59 -17.61 -23.68
C ALA A 46 6.90 -18.35 -24.98
N GLU A 47 7.52 -19.52 -24.94
CA GLU A 47 7.79 -20.36 -26.12
C GLU A 47 6.49 -20.84 -26.78
N VAL A 48 5.51 -21.28 -25.98
CA VAL A 48 4.20 -21.70 -26.49
C VAL A 48 3.48 -20.53 -27.15
N ARG A 49 3.50 -19.34 -26.56
CA ARG A 49 2.90 -18.13 -27.15
C ARG A 49 3.57 -17.76 -28.48
N ALA A 50 4.88 -17.78 -28.54
CA ALA A 50 5.61 -17.53 -29.80
C ALA A 50 5.25 -18.54 -30.90
N MET A 51 5.02 -19.80 -30.53
CA MET A 51 4.52 -20.81 -31.47
C MET A 51 3.10 -20.51 -31.93
N MET A 52 2.20 -20.17 -30.99
CA MET A 52 0.79 -19.82 -31.30
C MET A 52 0.68 -18.60 -32.21
N ASP A 53 1.54 -17.62 -32.02
CA ASP A 53 1.55 -16.39 -32.83
C ASP A 53 1.74 -16.68 -34.33
N SER A 54 2.46 -17.74 -34.66
CA SER A 54 2.62 -18.17 -36.06
C SER A 54 1.33 -18.73 -36.71
N TYR A 55 0.31 -19.01 -35.91
CA TYR A 55 -0.97 -19.58 -36.37
C TYR A 55 -2.15 -18.62 -36.23
N ARG A 56 -1.96 -17.44 -35.60
CA ARG A 56 -3.03 -16.44 -35.34
C ARG A 56 -3.69 -15.92 -36.63
N ASP A 57 -3.00 -15.97 -37.76
CA ASP A 57 -3.56 -15.61 -39.07
C ASP A 57 -4.59 -16.63 -39.57
N ARG A 58 -4.60 -17.84 -39.03
CA ARG A 58 -5.43 -18.97 -39.51
C ARG A 58 -6.55 -19.33 -38.54
N ALA A 59 -6.35 -19.06 -37.24
CA ALA A 59 -7.30 -19.41 -36.20
C ALA A 59 -7.19 -18.45 -35.00
N THR A 60 -8.30 -18.22 -34.30
CA THR A 60 -8.30 -17.58 -33.02
C THR A 60 -7.92 -18.60 -31.96
N ILE A 61 -6.73 -18.47 -31.36
CA ILE A 61 -6.16 -19.43 -30.43
C ILE A 61 -5.95 -18.75 -29.11
N PHE A 62 -6.37 -19.38 -28.02
CA PHE A 62 -6.16 -18.93 -26.66
C PHE A 62 -5.33 -19.95 -25.89
N LEU A 63 -4.36 -19.45 -25.13
CA LEU A 63 -3.61 -20.27 -24.19
C LEU A 63 -4.36 -20.31 -22.86
N GLY A 64 -4.50 -21.47 -22.26
CA GLY A 64 -5.13 -21.67 -20.95
C GLY A 64 -4.35 -22.68 -20.11
N GLY A 65 -4.58 -22.64 -18.79
CA GLY A 65 -4.02 -23.59 -17.85
C GLY A 65 -3.35 -22.93 -16.64
N PRO A 66 -3.14 -23.68 -15.55
CA PRO A 66 -2.62 -23.15 -14.28
C PRO A 66 -1.24 -22.51 -14.41
N ASP A 67 -0.36 -23.09 -15.22
CA ASP A 67 1.00 -22.60 -15.40
C ASP A 67 1.01 -21.23 -16.11
N MET A 68 0.17 -21.07 -17.12
CA MET A 68 -0.01 -19.79 -17.83
C MET A 68 -0.61 -18.72 -16.88
N ILE A 69 -1.68 -19.06 -16.18
CA ILE A 69 -2.31 -18.15 -15.21
C ILE A 69 -1.30 -17.68 -14.15
N THR A 70 -0.47 -18.60 -13.64
CA THR A 70 0.56 -18.27 -12.66
C THR A 70 1.63 -17.34 -13.24
N ALA A 71 2.07 -17.59 -14.48
CA ALA A 71 3.04 -16.76 -15.17
C ALA A 71 2.50 -15.33 -15.39
N ASP A 72 1.28 -15.21 -15.93
CA ASP A 72 0.64 -13.93 -16.17
C ASP A 72 0.37 -13.15 -14.86
N MET A 73 -0.03 -13.84 -13.78
CA MET A 73 -0.20 -13.20 -12.47
C MET A 73 1.10 -12.56 -11.96
N VAL A 74 2.25 -13.21 -12.16
CA VAL A 74 3.55 -12.63 -11.77
C VAL A 74 3.84 -11.37 -12.58
N ASP A 75 3.56 -11.39 -13.88
CA ASP A 75 3.78 -10.23 -14.75
C ASP A 75 2.80 -9.09 -14.44
N PHE A 76 1.55 -9.39 -14.13
CA PHE A 76 0.58 -8.39 -13.65
C PHE A 76 1.05 -7.74 -12.35
N ILE A 77 1.51 -8.52 -11.35
CA ILE A 77 2.06 -7.98 -10.10
C ILE A 77 3.24 -7.04 -10.37
N LYS A 78 4.18 -7.42 -11.23
CA LYS A 78 5.32 -6.57 -11.61
C LYS A 78 4.89 -5.29 -12.30
N SER A 79 3.98 -5.41 -13.27
CA SER A 79 3.42 -4.28 -14.01
C SER A 79 2.67 -3.32 -13.07
N ASP A 80 1.84 -3.85 -12.18
CA ASP A 80 1.10 -3.07 -11.20
C ASP A 80 2.03 -2.30 -10.26
N LEU A 81 3.07 -2.95 -9.73
CA LEU A 81 4.06 -2.30 -8.88
C LEU A 81 4.77 -1.14 -9.58
N ILE A 82 5.09 -1.29 -10.86
CA ILE A 82 5.77 -0.24 -11.64
C ILE A 82 4.78 0.88 -12.00
N ILE A 83 3.62 0.55 -12.56
CA ILE A 83 2.65 1.53 -13.06
C ILE A 83 2.01 2.29 -11.89
N PHE A 84 1.46 1.58 -10.91
CA PHE A 84 0.84 2.23 -9.74
C PHE A 84 1.88 2.90 -8.86
N GLY A 85 3.03 2.26 -8.62
CA GLY A 85 4.11 2.84 -7.83
C GLY A 85 4.65 4.14 -8.44
N SER A 86 4.93 4.16 -9.73
CA SER A 86 5.41 5.37 -10.43
C SER A 86 4.31 6.42 -10.57
N GLY A 87 3.07 6.02 -10.88
CA GLY A 87 1.92 6.91 -11.00
C GLY A 87 1.62 7.63 -9.69
N ILE A 88 1.59 6.89 -8.58
CA ILE A 88 1.38 7.45 -7.23
C ILE A 88 2.54 8.37 -6.86
N LEU A 89 3.79 7.97 -7.11
CA LEU A 89 4.95 8.80 -6.82
C LEU A 89 4.87 10.13 -7.57
N LEU A 90 4.56 10.11 -8.87
CA LEU A 90 4.40 11.31 -9.69
C LEU A 90 3.24 12.18 -9.19
N PHE A 91 2.11 11.58 -8.83
CA PHE A 91 0.98 12.28 -8.25
C PHE A 91 1.31 12.93 -6.90
N ILE A 92 2.06 12.23 -6.04
CA ILE A 92 2.56 12.75 -4.77
C ILE A 92 3.45 13.98 -5.01
N ILE A 93 4.42 13.89 -5.93
CA ILE A 93 5.32 14.98 -6.28
C ILE A 93 4.51 16.18 -6.77
N ALA A 94 3.60 15.98 -7.72
CA ALA A 94 2.77 17.05 -8.27
C ALA A 94 1.92 17.73 -7.18
N THR A 95 1.28 16.95 -6.32
CA THR A 95 0.45 17.45 -5.22
C THR A 95 1.26 18.25 -4.20
N LEU A 96 2.42 17.72 -3.79
CA LEU A 96 3.30 18.42 -2.84
C LEU A 96 3.87 19.70 -3.43
N LEU A 97 4.26 19.72 -4.72
CA LEU A 97 4.71 20.92 -5.42
C LEU A 97 3.60 21.98 -5.51
N LEU A 98 2.36 21.54 -5.79
CA LEU A 98 1.21 22.43 -5.87
C LEU A 98 0.89 23.08 -4.51
N ILE A 99 0.91 22.27 -3.43
CA ILE A 99 0.55 22.72 -2.07
C ILE A 99 1.69 23.56 -1.47
N PHE A 100 2.90 23.03 -1.45
CA PHE A 100 3.98 23.64 -0.67
C PHE A 100 4.87 24.60 -1.47
N ARG A 101 4.94 24.47 -2.78
CA ARG A 101 5.72 25.32 -3.71
C ARG A 101 7.21 25.50 -3.34
N LYS A 102 7.72 24.69 -2.41
CA LYS A 102 9.10 24.71 -1.91
C LYS A 102 9.67 23.31 -1.94
N LEU A 103 10.80 23.17 -2.61
CA LEU A 103 11.44 21.86 -2.85
C LEU A 103 11.74 21.08 -1.55
N ARG A 104 12.13 21.77 -0.47
CA ARG A 104 12.40 21.12 0.83
C ARG A 104 11.19 20.36 1.40
N TRP A 105 9.98 20.93 1.23
CA TRP A 105 8.74 20.32 1.69
C TRP A 105 8.20 19.22 0.76
N VAL A 106 8.83 19.04 -0.39
CA VAL A 106 8.59 17.94 -1.32
C VAL A 106 9.60 16.83 -1.08
N VAL A 107 10.88 17.16 -0.98
CA VAL A 107 11.97 16.19 -0.82
C VAL A 107 11.86 15.43 0.50
N LEU A 108 11.52 16.11 1.59
CA LEU A 108 11.48 15.49 2.92
C LEU A 108 10.43 14.39 3.06
N PRO A 109 9.14 14.58 2.68
CA PRO A 109 8.16 13.49 2.65
C PRO A 109 8.53 12.37 1.69
N LEU A 110 9.04 12.71 0.48
CA LEU A 110 9.45 11.71 -0.50
C LEU A 110 10.60 10.83 0.04
N ALA A 111 11.61 11.44 0.66
CA ALA A 111 12.69 10.70 1.29
C ALA A 111 12.16 9.78 2.39
N THR A 112 11.22 10.25 3.22
CA THR A 112 10.59 9.44 4.27
C THR A 112 9.79 8.27 3.69
N CYS A 113 8.99 8.51 2.65
CA CYS A 113 8.22 7.49 1.95
C CYS A 113 9.13 6.43 1.33
N THR A 114 10.18 6.87 0.62
CA THR A 114 11.15 5.98 -0.04
C THR A 114 11.92 5.14 1.00
N LEU A 115 12.39 5.77 2.07
CA LEU A 115 13.09 5.08 3.15
C LEU A 115 12.19 4.05 3.85
N CYS A 116 10.94 4.42 4.14
CA CYS A 116 9.96 3.51 4.72
C CYS A 116 9.71 2.30 3.80
N LEU A 117 9.53 2.54 2.50
CA LEU A 117 9.28 1.50 1.51
C LEU A 117 10.48 0.55 1.38
N ILE A 118 11.70 1.09 1.25
CA ILE A 118 12.92 0.27 1.16
C ILE A 118 13.09 -0.58 2.43
N THR A 119 12.86 0.00 3.60
CA THR A 119 13.03 -0.71 4.87
C THR A 119 12.03 -1.84 5.01
N ILE A 120 10.75 -1.62 4.69
CA ILE A 120 9.73 -2.68 4.83
C ILE A 120 9.90 -3.77 3.77
N LEU A 121 10.16 -3.40 2.51
CA LEU A 121 10.39 -4.40 1.45
C LEU A 121 11.66 -5.21 1.72
N GLY A 122 12.72 -4.57 2.20
CA GLY A 122 13.95 -5.24 2.63
C GLY A 122 13.68 -6.21 3.77
N PHE A 123 12.91 -5.81 4.76
CA PHE A 123 12.50 -6.68 5.88
C PHE A 123 11.66 -7.87 5.41
N LEU A 124 10.63 -7.64 4.56
CA LEU A 124 9.81 -8.71 3.99
C LEU A 124 10.63 -9.67 3.16
N SER A 125 11.60 -9.17 2.37
CA SER A 125 12.52 -10.00 1.61
C SER A 125 13.41 -10.85 2.52
N TRP A 126 13.89 -10.28 3.64
CA TRP A 126 14.75 -11.00 4.60
C TRP A 126 14.03 -12.17 5.27
N ILE A 127 12.72 -12.04 5.55
CA ILE A 127 11.91 -13.14 6.11
C ILE A 127 11.27 -14.03 5.04
N ASP A 128 11.68 -13.90 3.77
CA ASP A 128 11.13 -14.62 2.60
C ASP A 128 9.60 -14.53 2.47
N TRP A 129 9.06 -13.38 2.81
CA TRP A 129 7.62 -13.15 2.70
C TRP A 129 7.26 -12.68 1.29
N ARG A 130 6.56 -13.51 0.54
CA ARG A 130 6.25 -13.27 -0.86
C ARG A 130 5.01 -12.40 -1.03
N LEU A 131 5.09 -11.49 -1.98
CA LEU A 131 3.94 -10.68 -2.40
C LEU A 131 2.97 -11.53 -3.23
N THR A 132 1.68 -11.34 -2.98
CA THR A 132 0.58 -11.94 -3.77
C THR A 132 -0.12 -10.83 -4.58
N VAL A 133 -1.03 -11.20 -5.49
CA VAL A 133 -1.82 -10.22 -6.27
C VAL A 133 -2.56 -9.23 -5.35
N ILE A 134 -3.16 -9.71 -4.28
CA ILE A 134 -3.88 -8.85 -3.32
C ILE A 134 -2.89 -7.96 -2.55
N SER A 135 -1.73 -8.51 -2.16
CA SER A 135 -0.74 -7.76 -1.41
C SER A 135 0.11 -6.82 -2.27
N SER A 136 0.02 -6.86 -3.62
CA SER A 136 0.73 -5.91 -4.48
C SER A 136 0.31 -4.44 -4.22
N ASN A 137 -0.95 -4.22 -3.86
CA ASN A 137 -1.48 -2.90 -3.50
C ASN A 137 -0.92 -2.33 -2.18
N PHE A 138 -0.24 -3.16 -1.37
CA PHE A 138 0.39 -2.75 -0.12
C PHE A 138 1.33 -1.55 -0.29
N VAL A 139 2.15 -1.54 -1.34
CA VAL A 139 3.12 -0.47 -1.61
C VAL A 139 2.41 0.88 -1.77
N SER A 140 1.37 0.91 -2.58
CA SER A 140 0.58 2.11 -2.86
C SER A 140 -0.11 2.66 -1.60
N LEU A 141 -0.74 1.80 -0.84
CA LEU A 141 -1.43 2.17 0.40
C LEU A 141 -0.45 2.65 1.46
N LEU A 142 0.69 1.99 1.60
CA LEU A 142 1.73 2.40 2.55
C LEU A 142 2.29 3.79 2.22
N LEU A 143 2.56 4.07 0.93
CA LEU A 143 3.03 5.38 0.48
C LEU A 143 2.04 6.49 0.83
N ILE A 144 0.75 6.27 0.57
CA ILE A 144 -0.32 7.25 0.87
C ILE A 144 -0.42 7.50 2.37
N ILE A 145 -0.41 6.47 3.20
CA ILE A 145 -0.49 6.60 4.67
C ILE A 145 0.75 7.29 5.22
N THR A 146 1.95 6.90 4.76
CA THR A 146 3.20 7.54 5.17
C THR A 146 3.21 9.01 4.80
N LEU A 147 2.78 9.34 3.57
CA LEU A 147 2.67 10.72 3.12
C LEU A 147 1.71 11.53 3.99
N ALA A 148 0.55 10.98 4.34
CA ALA A 148 -0.43 11.66 5.20
C ALA A 148 0.18 12.02 6.56
N LEU A 149 0.92 11.09 7.19
CA LEU A 149 1.63 11.35 8.45
C LEU A 149 2.68 12.47 8.29
N CYS A 150 3.45 12.45 7.20
CA CYS A 150 4.44 13.49 6.90
C CYS A 150 3.78 14.87 6.71
N ILE A 151 2.67 14.93 5.98
CA ILE A 151 1.92 16.18 5.73
C ILE A 151 1.39 16.75 7.05
N HIS A 152 0.83 15.94 7.93
CA HIS A 152 0.35 16.40 9.23
C HIS A 152 1.46 17.06 10.05
N LEU A 153 2.64 16.47 10.11
CA LEU A 153 3.80 17.05 10.80
C LEU A 153 4.26 18.36 10.14
N ILE A 154 4.35 18.40 8.82
CA ILE A 154 4.81 19.59 8.08
C ILE A 154 3.83 20.76 8.21
N VAL A 155 2.54 20.49 8.04
CA VAL A 155 1.50 21.52 8.16
C VAL A 155 1.50 22.11 9.58
N ARG A 156 1.59 21.25 10.61
CA ARG A 156 1.63 21.69 12.00
C ARG A 156 2.88 22.52 12.31
N TYR A 157 4.05 22.12 11.79
CA TYR A 157 5.27 22.89 11.94
C TYR A 157 5.13 24.28 11.30
N ARG A 158 4.59 24.37 10.09
CA ARG A 158 4.39 25.65 9.39
C ARG A 158 3.39 26.55 10.12
N GLU A 159 2.32 25.98 10.67
CA GLU A 159 1.34 26.68 11.48
C GLU A 159 2.00 27.29 12.75
N LEU A 160 2.76 26.50 13.50
CA LEU A 160 3.48 26.96 14.67
C LEU A 160 4.53 28.04 14.33
N GLN A 161 5.24 27.87 13.21
CA GLN A 161 6.20 28.87 12.72
C GLN A 161 5.51 30.20 12.39
N ALA A 162 4.29 30.17 11.83
CA ALA A 162 3.53 31.37 11.53
C ALA A 162 3.01 32.07 12.79
N GLN A 163 2.56 31.29 13.78
CA GLN A 163 2.04 31.82 15.04
C GLN A 163 3.16 32.36 15.97
N GLN A 164 4.34 31.76 15.90
CA GLN A 164 5.47 32.06 16.79
C GLN A 164 6.77 32.27 16.00
N PRO A 165 6.89 33.38 15.24
CA PRO A 165 8.01 33.59 14.32
C PRO A 165 9.37 33.75 15.03
N GLU A 166 9.39 34.23 16.28
CA GLU A 166 10.61 34.44 17.06
C GLU A 166 11.11 33.18 17.81
N THR A 167 10.28 32.13 17.88
CA THR A 167 10.63 30.91 18.62
C THR A 167 11.76 30.16 17.93
N ASP A 168 12.68 29.60 18.72
CA ASP A 168 13.80 28.80 18.20
C ASP A 168 13.32 27.56 17.46
N GLN A 169 14.07 27.16 16.42
CA GLN A 169 13.72 26.03 15.56
C GLN A 169 13.55 24.73 16.32
N LYS A 170 14.47 24.43 17.26
CA LYS A 170 14.40 23.21 18.07
C LYS A 170 13.10 23.16 18.89
N GLN A 171 12.68 24.29 19.42
CA GLN A 171 11.44 24.39 20.19
C GLN A 171 10.21 24.22 19.30
N LEU A 172 10.20 24.80 18.08
CA LEU A 172 9.13 24.61 17.10
C LEU A 172 8.99 23.14 16.68
N VAL A 173 10.10 22.47 16.40
CA VAL A 173 10.10 21.04 16.05
C VAL A 173 9.60 20.18 17.21
N THR A 174 10.07 20.44 18.43
CA THR A 174 9.61 19.73 19.62
C THR A 174 8.11 19.91 19.85
N GLN A 175 7.60 21.15 19.76
CA GLN A 175 6.16 21.42 19.88
C GLN A 175 5.35 20.72 18.79
N THR A 176 5.87 20.66 17.57
CA THR A 176 5.24 19.94 16.46
C THR A 176 5.10 18.45 16.77
N VAL A 177 6.19 17.79 17.18
CA VAL A 177 6.20 16.37 17.52
C VAL A 177 5.22 16.09 18.66
N VAL A 178 5.31 16.83 19.75
CA VAL A 178 4.44 16.62 20.93
C VAL A 178 2.96 16.83 20.60
N SER A 179 2.63 17.87 19.82
CA SER A 179 1.23 18.17 19.45
C SER A 179 0.63 17.14 18.50
N MET A 180 1.46 16.55 17.58
CA MET A 180 1.00 15.58 16.58
C MET A 180 1.13 14.13 17.04
N ALA A 181 1.87 13.83 18.10
CA ALA A 181 2.07 12.45 18.57
C ALA A 181 0.75 11.74 18.89
N LYS A 182 -0.14 12.35 19.68
CA LYS A 182 -1.43 11.75 20.04
C LYS A 182 -2.37 11.56 18.82
N PRO A 183 -2.66 12.60 18.01
CA PRO A 183 -3.52 12.44 16.82
C PRO A 183 -3.00 11.38 15.86
N CYS A 184 -1.71 11.41 15.50
CA CYS A 184 -1.13 10.46 14.58
C CYS A 184 -1.13 9.04 15.16
N LEU A 185 -0.84 8.87 16.46
CA LEU A 185 -0.89 7.57 17.13
C LEU A 185 -2.30 6.98 17.09
N TYR A 186 -3.34 7.77 17.39
CA TYR A 186 -4.72 7.28 17.34
C TYR A 186 -5.13 6.89 15.93
N THR A 187 -4.78 7.69 14.91
CA THR A 187 -5.05 7.35 13.51
C THR A 187 -4.35 6.05 13.12
N VAL A 188 -3.09 5.89 13.49
CA VAL A 188 -2.33 4.66 13.21
C VAL A 188 -2.92 3.46 13.95
N LEU A 189 -3.27 3.59 15.23
CA LEU A 189 -3.87 2.49 16.01
C LEU A 189 -5.20 2.04 15.40
N THR A 190 -6.08 2.96 15.04
CA THR A 190 -7.37 2.60 14.39
C THR A 190 -7.15 1.91 13.05
N THR A 191 -6.16 2.35 12.29
CA THR A 191 -5.80 1.73 11.01
C THR A 191 -5.17 0.35 11.20
N ILE A 192 -4.31 0.18 12.20
CA ILE A 192 -3.76 -1.13 12.59
C ILE A 192 -4.88 -2.10 12.96
N VAL A 193 -5.83 -1.68 13.80
CA VAL A 193 -6.99 -2.53 14.16
C VAL A 193 -7.77 -2.95 12.93
N ALA A 194 -8.01 -2.03 11.98
CA ALA A 194 -8.70 -2.34 10.75
C ALA A 194 -7.96 -3.39 9.90
N PHE A 195 -6.64 -3.26 9.70
CA PHE A 195 -5.87 -4.24 8.92
C PHE A 195 -5.64 -5.55 9.68
N THR A 196 -5.46 -5.51 11.00
CA THR A 196 -5.33 -6.71 11.81
C THR A 196 -6.63 -7.53 11.82
N SER A 197 -7.80 -6.90 11.66
CA SER A 197 -9.07 -7.64 11.53
C SER A 197 -9.11 -8.56 10.31
N LEU A 198 -8.35 -8.26 9.26
CA LEU A 198 -8.22 -9.12 8.08
C LEU A 198 -7.50 -10.44 8.38
N VAL A 199 -6.74 -10.51 9.46
CA VAL A 199 -6.03 -11.74 9.88
C VAL A 199 -7.00 -12.85 10.31
N VAL A 200 -8.22 -12.48 10.70
CA VAL A 200 -9.29 -13.44 11.05
C VAL A 200 -9.92 -14.07 9.80
N SER A 201 -9.61 -13.59 8.60
CA SER A 201 -10.11 -14.14 7.32
C SER A 201 -9.62 -15.59 7.10
N ASN A 202 -10.41 -16.37 6.36
CA ASN A 202 -10.00 -17.71 5.91
C ASN A 202 -9.20 -17.69 4.58
N ILE A 203 -8.95 -16.52 4.01
CA ILE A 203 -8.27 -16.34 2.71
C ILE A 203 -6.82 -15.93 2.96
N ARG A 204 -5.88 -16.84 2.67
CA ARG A 204 -4.44 -16.64 2.95
C ARG A 204 -3.87 -15.32 2.42
N PRO A 205 -4.09 -14.91 1.16
CA PRO A 205 -3.61 -13.62 0.66
C PRO A 205 -4.15 -12.40 1.43
N VAL A 206 -5.36 -12.47 1.97
CA VAL A 206 -5.97 -11.40 2.79
C VAL A 206 -5.29 -11.32 4.16
N ILE A 207 -5.00 -12.48 4.77
CA ILE A 207 -4.25 -12.57 6.04
C ILE A 207 -2.86 -11.96 5.87
N ASP A 208 -2.13 -12.37 4.83
CA ASP A 208 -0.79 -11.87 4.53
C ASP A 208 -0.78 -10.35 4.30
N PHE A 209 -1.77 -9.83 3.57
CA PHE A 209 -1.96 -8.40 3.36
C PHE A 209 -2.21 -7.65 4.68
N GLY A 210 -3.07 -8.19 5.57
CA GLY A 210 -3.35 -7.62 6.90
C GLY A 210 -2.09 -7.47 7.74
N TRP A 211 -1.24 -8.49 7.79
CA TRP A 211 0.04 -8.45 8.50
C TRP A 211 1.03 -7.47 7.89
N MET A 212 1.20 -7.50 6.55
CA MET A 212 2.10 -6.58 5.84
C MET A 212 1.72 -5.13 6.11
N MET A 213 0.41 -4.80 6.02
CA MET A 213 -0.08 -3.44 6.30
C MET A 213 0.14 -3.05 7.76
N THR A 214 -0.13 -3.91 8.72
CA THR A 214 0.09 -3.65 10.15
C THR A 214 1.54 -3.31 10.45
N MET A 215 2.49 -4.10 9.92
CA MET A 215 3.93 -3.85 10.06
C MET A 215 4.35 -2.57 9.34
N GLY A 216 3.87 -2.38 8.10
CA GLY A 216 4.17 -1.21 7.30
C GLY A 216 3.72 0.10 7.92
N ILE A 217 2.50 0.16 8.44
CA ILE A 217 1.94 1.37 9.08
C ILE A 217 2.67 1.68 10.39
N THR A 218 3.03 0.66 11.17
CA THR A 218 3.84 0.83 12.38
C THR A 218 5.19 1.45 12.05
N LEU A 219 5.86 0.92 11.02
CA LEU A 219 7.13 1.47 10.53
C LEU A 219 6.96 2.89 9.98
N ALA A 220 5.87 3.16 9.25
CA ALA A 220 5.57 4.49 8.71
C ALA A 220 5.43 5.54 9.81
N LEU A 221 4.78 5.21 10.93
CA LEU A 221 4.71 6.10 12.09
C LEU A 221 6.11 6.39 12.64
N ILE A 222 6.91 5.37 12.90
CA ILE A 222 8.27 5.52 13.43
C ILE A 222 9.13 6.36 12.48
N MET A 223 9.15 6.03 11.19
CA MET A 223 9.94 6.74 10.19
C MET A 223 9.50 8.19 10.03
N SER A 224 8.19 8.48 10.03
CA SER A 224 7.69 9.85 9.93
C SER A 224 8.10 10.69 11.14
N PHE A 225 8.05 10.14 12.35
CA PHE A 225 8.42 10.85 13.57
C PHE A 225 9.93 10.95 13.83
N VAL A 226 10.73 10.20 13.10
CA VAL A 226 12.20 10.29 13.13
C VAL A 226 12.73 11.16 12.00
N VAL A 227 12.36 10.84 10.76
CA VAL A 227 12.95 11.47 9.56
C VAL A 227 12.45 12.90 9.36
N ILE A 228 11.14 13.17 9.56
CA ILE A 228 10.59 14.52 9.37
C ILE A 228 11.17 15.53 10.36
N PRO A 229 11.19 15.29 11.68
CA PRO A 229 11.81 16.22 12.62
C PRO A 229 13.32 16.38 12.38
N ALA A 230 14.04 15.30 12.11
CA ALA A 230 15.47 15.37 11.80
C ALA A 230 15.75 16.22 10.54
N GLY A 231 14.96 16.00 9.48
CA GLY A 231 15.06 16.81 8.27
C GLY A 231 14.70 18.28 8.49
N MET A 232 13.67 18.57 9.30
CA MET A 232 13.34 19.95 9.67
C MET A 232 14.52 20.63 10.37
N MET A 233 15.20 19.93 11.26
CA MET A 233 16.39 20.48 11.96
C MET A 233 17.55 20.70 10.97
N LEU A 234 17.74 19.83 9.99
CA LEU A 234 18.83 19.93 9.00
C LEU A 234 18.62 21.08 8.02
N PHE A 235 17.40 21.29 7.52
CA PHE A 235 17.11 22.33 6.52
C PHE A 235 16.95 23.74 7.10
N GLY A 236 16.97 23.91 8.40
CA GLY A 236 16.90 25.19 9.08
C GLY A 236 15.52 25.85 9.04
N LYS A 237 15.40 26.94 9.82
CA LYS A 237 14.19 27.76 9.88
C LYS A 237 14.05 28.57 8.59
N GLY A 238 13.01 28.31 7.79
CA GLY A 238 12.72 29.14 6.61
C GLY A 238 12.15 30.51 6.97
N THR A 239 12.00 31.37 5.97
CA THR A 239 11.37 32.69 6.15
C THR A 239 9.88 32.54 6.46
N THR A 240 9.34 33.42 7.32
CA THR A 240 7.91 33.45 7.70
C THR A 240 6.96 33.69 6.52
N ALA A 241 7.46 34.24 5.41
CA ALA A 241 6.72 34.32 4.15
C ALA A 241 6.32 32.94 3.57
N ASP A 242 6.98 31.86 4.03
CA ASP A 242 6.71 30.48 3.63
C ASP A 242 5.42 29.90 4.21
N SER A 243 4.82 30.56 5.21
CA SER A 243 3.66 30.06 5.95
C SER A 243 2.31 30.48 5.35
N ARG A 244 2.29 31.33 4.30
CA ARG A 244 1.05 31.75 3.65
C ARG A 244 0.47 30.60 2.83
N ASP A 245 -0.51 29.94 3.40
CA ASP A 245 -1.21 28.80 2.78
C ASP A 245 -2.39 29.32 1.94
N ASN A 246 -2.32 29.15 0.63
CA ASN A 246 -3.45 29.46 -0.26
C ASN A 246 -4.64 28.50 -0.06
N SER A 247 -4.43 27.38 0.62
CA SER A 247 -5.51 26.43 0.97
C SER A 247 -6.49 27.02 1.99
N ALA A 248 -6.06 28.00 2.77
CA ALA A 248 -6.92 28.68 3.75
C ALA A 248 -8.16 29.32 3.09
N VAL A 249 -8.04 29.86 1.88
CA VAL A 249 -9.15 30.48 1.16
C VAL A 249 -10.22 29.46 0.79
N PHE A 250 -9.80 28.28 0.33
CA PHE A 250 -10.73 27.21 -0.02
C PHE A 250 -11.42 26.64 1.23
N THR A 251 -10.65 26.35 2.27
CA THR A 251 -11.15 25.84 3.54
C THR A 251 -12.13 26.81 4.20
N THR A 252 -11.84 28.12 4.18
CA THR A 252 -12.71 29.15 4.74
C THR A 252 -14.05 29.24 4.00
N LYS A 253 -14.03 29.14 2.66
CA LYS A 253 -15.26 29.10 1.86
C LYS A 253 -16.12 27.87 2.17
N PHE A 254 -15.51 26.71 2.30
CA PHE A 254 -16.21 25.48 2.70
C PHE A 254 -16.77 25.56 4.11
N ALA A 255 -16.01 26.08 5.06
CA ALA A 255 -16.47 26.28 6.43
C ALA A 255 -17.68 27.23 6.48
N TRP A 256 -17.59 28.34 5.75
CA TRP A 256 -18.71 29.29 5.64
C TRP A 256 -19.98 28.63 5.04
N PHE A 257 -19.82 27.87 3.95
CA PHE A 257 -20.92 27.15 3.31
C PHE A 257 -21.57 26.15 4.28
N THR A 258 -20.77 25.34 4.98
CA THR A 258 -21.27 24.35 5.93
C THR A 258 -21.96 25.03 7.13
N GLN A 259 -21.43 26.14 7.63
CA GLN A 259 -22.06 26.90 8.71
C GLN A 259 -23.37 27.55 8.28
N HIS A 260 -23.43 28.09 7.06
CA HIS A 260 -24.62 28.80 6.59
C HIS A 260 -25.72 27.85 6.14
N TYR A 261 -25.39 26.72 5.52
CA TYR A 261 -26.34 25.74 4.98
C TYR A 261 -26.28 24.39 5.73
N GLY A 262 -25.99 24.38 7.02
CA GLY A 262 -25.80 23.15 7.82
C GLY A 262 -26.98 22.19 7.75
N SER A 263 -28.23 22.70 7.85
CA SER A 263 -29.45 21.89 7.73
C SER A 263 -29.62 21.26 6.36
N LEU A 264 -29.26 21.98 5.29
CA LEU A 264 -29.32 21.47 3.91
C LEU A 264 -28.24 20.38 3.70
N VAL A 265 -27.05 20.59 4.22
CA VAL A 265 -25.96 19.60 4.14
C VAL A 265 -26.35 18.31 4.86
N LEU A 266 -26.96 18.41 6.05
CA LEU A 266 -27.45 17.25 6.79
C LEU A 266 -28.59 16.53 6.07
N LEU A 267 -29.51 17.26 5.45
CA LEU A 267 -30.61 16.68 4.69
C LEU A 267 -30.13 15.95 3.44
N ILE A 268 -29.16 16.52 2.72
CA ILE A 268 -28.52 15.86 1.57
C ILE A 268 -27.77 14.61 2.03
N ALA A 269 -27.01 14.68 3.12
CA ALA A 269 -26.30 13.54 3.67
C ALA A 269 -27.26 12.41 4.09
N ALA A 270 -28.36 12.74 4.76
CA ALA A 270 -29.39 11.77 5.13
C ALA A 270 -30.06 11.13 3.90
N GLY A 271 -30.36 11.92 2.87
CA GLY A 271 -30.92 11.43 1.61
C GLY A 271 -29.96 10.49 0.88
N LEU A 272 -28.67 10.85 0.80
CA LEU A 272 -27.63 9.98 0.24
C LEU A 272 -27.46 8.67 1.03
N THR A 273 -27.50 8.75 2.36
CA THR A 273 -27.43 7.56 3.23
C THR A 273 -28.61 6.63 3.00
N ALA A 274 -29.83 7.16 2.90
CA ALA A 274 -31.04 6.37 2.61
C ALA A 274 -30.95 5.71 1.22
N LEU A 275 -30.51 6.46 0.20
CA LEU A 275 -30.29 5.93 -1.14
C LEU A 275 -29.22 4.83 -1.17
N SER A 276 -28.13 5.04 -0.45
CA SER A 276 -27.07 4.03 -0.32
C SER A 276 -27.55 2.78 0.41
N ALA A 277 -28.35 2.91 1.47
CA ALA A 277 -28.95 1.78 2.18
C ALA A 277 -29.87 0.96 1.26
N TYR A 278 -30.65 1.63 0.40
CA TYR A 278 -31.42 0.95 -0.63
C TYR A 278 -30.51 0.23 -1.65
N GLY A 279 -29.42 0.87 -2.11
CA GLY A 279 -28.44 0.24 -3.00
C GLY A 279 -27.79 -1.00 -2.40
N ILE A 280 -27.45 -0.98 -1.10
CA ILE A 280 -26.89 -2.12 -0.40
C ILE A 280 -27.83 -3.33 -0.41
N SER A 281 -29.16 -3.10 -0.31
CA SER A 281 -30.14 -4.19 -0.36
C SER A 281 -30.25 -4.89 -1.72
N GLN A 282 -29.67 -4.29 -2.76
CA GLN A 282 -29.62 -4.81 -4.12
C GLN A 282 -28.24 -5.41 -4.47
N LEU A 283 -27.32 -5.44 -3.51
CA LEU A 283 -25.96 -5.91 -3.76
C LEU A 283 -25.95 -7.44 -3.88
N GLU A 284 -25.60 -7.95 -5.04
CA GLU A 284 -25.37 -9.36 -5.29
C GLU A 284 -23.88 -9.68 -5.11
N VAL A 285 -23.59 -10.79 -4.40
CA VAL A 285 -22.22 -11.27 -4.25
C VAL A 285 -21.93 -12.24 -5.38
N GLU A 286 -21.23 -11.79 -6.39
CA GLU A 286 -20.73 -12.62 -7.47
C GLU A 286 -19.27 -13.01 -7.21
N ASN A 287 -18.96 -14.30 -7.43
CA ASN A 287 -17.61 -14.83 -7.19
C ASN A 287 -17.16 -15.69 -8.38
N ARG A 288 -17.23 -15.15 -9.58
CA ARG A 288 -16.66 -15.81 -10.75
C ARG A 288 -15.17 -15.50 -10.85
N PHE A 289 -14.33 -16.52 -10.84
CA PHE A 289 -12.88 -16.39 -10.92
C PHE A 289 -12.41 -15.59 -12.15
N ILE A 290 -13.15 -15.69 -13.25
CA ILE A 290 -12.86 -14.99 -14.50
C ILE A 290 -12.90 -13.46 -14.34
N ASP A 291 -13.77 -12.93 -13.47
CA ASP A 291 -13.96 -11.48 -13.28
C ASP A 291 -12.82 -10.81 -12.51
N TYR A 292 -11.86 -11.60 -12.01
CA TYR A 292 -10.59 -11.06 -11.47
C TYR A 292 -9.64 -10.57 -12.58
N PHE A 293 -9.89 -10.94 -13.84
CA PHE A 293 -9.06 -10.57 -14.97
C PHE A 293 -9.77 -9.53 -15.85
N ARG A 294 -8.99 -8.67 -16.46
CA ARG A 294 -9.53 -7.68 -17.40
C ARG A 294 -10.05 -8.41 -18.66
N SER A 295 -11.12 -7.90 -19.23
CA SER A 295 -11.78 -8.47 -20.42
C SER A 295 -10.90 -8.55 -21.68
N ASP A 296 -9.80 -7.78 -21.72
CA ASP A 296 -8.82 -7.79 -22.81
C ASP A 296 -7.72 -8.85 -22.62
N THR A 297 -7.69 -9.56 -21.48
CA THR A 297 -6.70 -10.61 -21.22
C THR A 297 -7.06 -11.92 -21.92
N GLU A 298 -6.03 -12.67 -22.34
CA GLU A 298 -6.18 -13.98 -22.97
C GLU A 298 -6.90 -14.99 -22.06
N ILE A 299 -6.71 -14.87 -20.75
CA ILE A 299 -7.39 -15.68 -19.73
C ILE A 299 -8.91 -15.44 -19.78
N TYR A 300 -9.33 -14.17 -19.76
CA TYR A 300 -10.75 -13.81 -19.79
C TYR A 300 -11.41 -14.29 -21.07
N GLN A 301 -10.82 -13.95 -22.21
CA GLN A 301 -11.36 -14.30 -23.53
C GLN A 301 -11.41 -15.82 -23.78
N GLY A 302 -10.39 -16.55 -23.35
CA GLY A 302 -10.37 -18.01 -23.46
C GLY A 302 -11.40 -18.70 -22.59
N MET A 303 -11.64 -18.21 -21.36
CA MET A 303 -12.64 -18.79 -20.44
C MET A 303 -14.09 -18.40 -20.81
N GLU A 304 -14.31 -17.29 -21.49
CA GLU A 304 -15.65 -16.86 -21.95
C GLU A 304 -16.18 -17.71 -23.10
N ILE A 305 -15.29 -18.35 -23.86
CA ILE A 305 -15.62 -19.19 -25.01
C ILE A 305 -15.96 -20.65 -24.59
N ILE A 306 -15.49 -21.10 -23.41
CA ILE A 306 -15.73 -22.43 -22.87
C ILE A 306 -17.05 -22.46 -22.09
#